data_5a1b82e977cb64d56755c6eaf587b998
#
_entry.id   5a1b82e977cb64d56755c6eaf587b998
#
_cell.length_a   1.000
_cell.length_b   1.000
_cell.length_c   1.000
_cell.angle_alpha   90.00
_cell.angle_beta   90.00
_cell.angle_gamma   90.00
#
_symmetry.space_group_name_H-M   'P 1'
#
loop_
_entity.id
_entity.type
_entity.pdbx_description
1 polymer ?
#
loop_
_entity_poly.entity_id
_entity_poly.type
_entity_poly.pdbx_seq_one_letter_code
_entity_poly.pdbx_strand_id
1 'polypeptide(L)'
;MDLKPKDIELLRCLNQNGKASQRELAASTGAALGTVNSHIKNLEKEKIIKGYYAEVNPEKVGFNLTAIINLRITKGKIMDVQSSIAKHPRVFAVYDITGEWD
;
A
#
# COMPACT_ATOMS: atom_id res chain seq x y z
N MET A 1 -15.12 6.82 -7.90
CA MET A 1 -15.91 5.68 -7.38
C MET A 1 -16.37 5.96 -5.97
N ASP A 2 -17.65 5.79 -5.73
CA ASP A 2 -18.21 5.98 -4.39
C ASP A 2 -18.02 4.70 -3.56
N LEU A 3 -17.33 4.83 -2.45
CA LEU A 3 -17.11 3.71 -1.55
C LEU A 3 -18.34 3.42 -0.71
N LYS A 4 -18.76 2.17 -0.68
CA LYS A 4 -19.86 1.69 0.16
C LYS A 4 -19.31 1.30 1.53
N PRO A 5 -20.14 1.24 2.58
CA PRO A 5 -19.67 0.79 3.90
C PRO A 5 -18.98 -0.56 3.88
N LYS A 6 -19.44 -1.48 3.04
CA LYS A 6 -18.84 -2.81 2.90
C LYS A 6 -17.42 -2.72 2.31
N ASP A 7 -17.19 -1.81 1.38
CA ASP A 7 -15.86 -1.57 0.81
C ASP A 7 -14.88 -1.13 1.89
N ILE A 8 -15.31 -0.24 2.78
CA ILE A 8 -14.48 0.27 3.88
C ILE A 8 -14.13 -0.86 4.85
N GLU A 9 -15.09 -1.72 5.18
CA GLU A 9 -14.84 -2.88 6.03
C GLU A 9 -13.81 -3.82 5.43
N LEU A 10 -13.94 -4.11 4.13
CA LEU A 10 -13.00 -4.97 3.41
C LEU A 10 -11.60 -4.36 3.39
N LEU A 11 -11.49 -3.07 3.14
CA LEU A 11 -10.19 -2.38 3.12
C LEU A 11 -9.52 -2.41 4.48
N ARG A 12 -10.30 -2.25 5.57
CA ARG A 12 -9.76 -2.36 6.93
C ARG A 12 -9.24 -3.76 7.22
N CYS A 13 -9.99 -4.79 6.85
CA CYS A 13 -9.55 -6.17 7.04
C CYS A 13 -8.28 -6.47 6.26
N LEU A 14 -8.20 -6.03 5.01
CA LEU A 14 -7.01 -6.21 4.17
C LEU A 14 -5.82 -5.43 4.68
N ASN A 15 -6.04 -4.25 5.22
CA ASN A 15 -4.96 -3.45 5.79
C ASN A 15 -4.36 -4.11 7.03
N GLN A 16 -5.16 -4.83 7.80
CA GLN A 16 -4.69 -5.58 8.97
C GLN A 16 -4.05 -6.92 8.57
N ASN A 17 -4.58 -7.57 7.54
CA ASN A 17 -4.08 -8.85 7.06
C ASN A 17 -4.21 -8.92 5.54
N GLY A 18 -3.18 -8.45 4.84
CA GLY A 18 -3.16 -8.45 3.37
C GLY A 18 -3.16 -9.84 2.75
N LYS A 19 -2.93 -10.87 3.54
CA LYS A 19 -2.91 -12.27 3.10
C LYS A 19 -4.23 -12.98 3.37
N ALA A 20 -5.24 -12.29 3.87
CA ALA A 20 -6.54 -12.87 4.15
C ALA A 20 -7.18 -13.43 2.88
N SER A 21 -7.70 -14.65 2.97
CA SER A 21 -8.46 -15.24 1.89
C SER A 21 -9.82 -14.57 1.75
N GLN A 22 -10.45 -14.73 0.60
CA GLN A 22 -11.78 -14.16 0.39
C GLN A 22 -12.81 -14.79 1.35
N ARG A 23 -12.63 -16.05 1.74
CA ARG A 23 -13.48 -16.70 2.74
C ARG A 23 -13.30 -16.09 4.12
N GLU A 24 -12.07 -15.77 4.49
CA GLU A 24 -11.79 -15.08 5.76
C GLU A 24 -12.41 -13.69 5.76
N LEU A 25 -12.31 -12.97 4.65
CA LEU A 25 -12.93 -11.66 4.50
C LEU A 25 -14.46 -11.74 4.59
N ALA A 26 -15.05 -12.74 3.96
CA ALA A 26 -16.50 -12.97 4.04
C ALA A 26 -16.95 -13.23 5.48
N ALA A 27 -16.21 -14.08 6.20
CA ALA A 27 -16.51 -14.36 7.60
C ALA A 27 -16.38 -13.12 8.49
N SER A 28 -15.35 -12.32 8.26
CA SER A 28 -15.09 -11.11 9.06
C SER A 28 -16.10 -9.99 8.83
N THR A 29 -16.62 -9.88 7.62
CA THR A 29 -17.55 -8.81 7.25
C THR A 29 -19.01 -9.23 7.24
N GLY A 30 -19.29 -10.52 7.36
CA GLY A 30 -20.65 -11.06 7.27
C GLY A 30 -21.24 -11.03 5.87
N ALA A 31 -20.44 -10.77 4.85
CA ALA A 31 -20.89 -10.74 3.46
C ALA A 31 -20.75 -12.10 2.80
N ALA A 32 -21.54 -12.35 1.76
CA ALA A 32 -21.42 -13.56 0.96
C ALA A 32 -20.08 -13.54 0.18
N LEU A 33 -19.55 -14.72 -0.08
CA LEU A 33 -18.26 -14.88 -0.79
C LEU A 33 -18.28 -14.20 -2.16
N GLY A 34 -19.36 -14.35 -2.92
CA GLY A 34 -19.50 -13.70 -4.22
C GLY A 34 -19.51 -12.18 -4.13
N THR A 35 -20.14 -11.64 -3.09
CA THR A 35 -20.15 -10.20 -2.82
C THR A 35 -18.74 -9.69 -2.51
N VAL A 36 -18.00 -10.38 -1.65
CA VAL A 36 -16.60 -10.05 -1.33
C VAL A 36 -15.76 -10.04 -2.59
N ASN A 37 -15.84 -11.09 -3.39
CA ASN A 37 -15.09 -11.21 -4.63
C ASN A 37 -15.38 -10.05 -5.58
N SER A 38 -16.64 -9.70 -5.76
CA SER A 38 -17.08 -8.60 -6.63
C SER A 38 -16.55 -7.26 -6.15
N HIS A 39 -16.65 -6.97 -4.85
CA HIS A 39 -16.15 -5.73 -4.28
C HIS A 39 -14.64 -5.61 -4.40
N ILE A 40 -13.90 -6.68 -4.12
CA ILE A 40 -12.44 -6.68 -4.24
C ILE A 40 -12.02 -6.43 -5.67
N LYS A 41 -12.64 -7.08 -6.65
CA LYS A 41 -12.34 -6.85 -8.07
C LYS A 41 -12.56 -5.41 -8.49
N ASN A 42 -13.64 -4.80 -8.03
CA ASN A 42 -13.92 -3.40 -8.33
C ASN A 42 -12.90 -2.46 -7.69
N LEU A 43 -12.52 -2.71 -6.44
CA LEU A 43 -11.50 -1.92 -5.74
C LEU A 43 -10.14 -2.00 -6.44
N GLU A 44 -9.78 -3.17 -6.95
CA GLU A 44 -8.56 -3.36 -7.72
C GLU A 44 -8.63 -2.67 -9.08
N LYS A 45 -9.76 -2.81 -9.77
CA LYS A 45 -9.99 -2.18 -11.08
C LYS A 45 -9.90 -0.66 -11.00
N GLU A 46 -10.49 -0.08 -9.96
CA GLU A 46 -10.49 1.37 -9.76
C GLU A 46 -9.20 1.89 -9.13
N LYS A 47 -8.22 1.02 -8.92
CA LYS A 47 -6.92 1.37 -8.34
C LYS A 47 -6.99 1.92 -6.91
N ILE A 48 -8.08 1.64 -6.20
CA ILE A 48 -8.17 1.92 -4.78
C ILE A 48 -7.25 0.95 -4.04
N ILE A 49 -7.29 -0.34 -4.41
CA ILE A 49 -6.27 -1.29 -4.01
C ILE A 49 -5.20 -1.27 -5.11
N LYS A 50 -4.03 -0.74 -4.78
CA LYS A 50 -2.92 -0.63 -5.72
C LYS A 50 -2.07 -1.88 -5.79
N GLY A 51 -2.09 -2.69 -4.75
CA GLY A 51 -1.30 -3.91 -4.68
C GLY A 51 -1.33 -4.50 -3.29
N TYR A 52 -0.65 -5.64 -3.15
CA TYR A 52 -0.52 -6.36 -1.87
C TYR A 52 0.97 -6.57 -1.63
N TYR A 53 1.44 -6.14 -0.48
CA TYR A 53 2.88 -6.10 -0.20
C TYR A 53 3.17 -6.72 1.16
N ALA A 54 4.31 -7.42 1.24
CA ALA A 54 4.80 -7.93 2.51
C ALA A 54 5.54 -6.84 3.27
N GLU A 55 5.24 -6.70 4.54
CA GLU A 55 6.05 -5.88 5.43
C GLU A 55 7.18 -6.77 5.96
N VAL A 56 8.42 -6.45 5.60
CA VAL A 56 9.58 -7.28 5.91
C VAL A 56 10.38 -6.66 7.04
N ASN A 57 10.79 -7.50 7.99
CA ASN A 57 11.70 -7.08 9.05
C ASN A 57 13.12 -6.97 8.47
N PRO A 58 13.66 -5.75 8.30
CA PRO A 58 14.95 -5.59 7.62
C PRO A 58 16.12 -6.20 8.38
N GLU A 59 16.09 -6.21 9.70
CA GLU A 59 17.18 -6.79 10.49
C GLU A 59 17.30 -8.30 10.27
N LYS A 60 16.17 -8.98 10.11
CA LYS A 60 16.17 -10.43 9.91
C LYS A 60 16.59 -10.88 8.53
N VAL A 61 16.63 -9.96 7.57
CA VAL A 61 17.14 -10.27 6.22
C VAL A 61 18.51 -9.64 5.96
N GLY A 62 19.20 -9.21 7.01
CA GLY A 62 20.59 -8.79 6.94
C GLY A 62 20.85 -7.29 6.89
N PHE A 63 19.83 -6.46 7.09
CA PHE A 63 20.01 -5.01 7.14
C PHE A 63 19.98 -4.52 8.58
N ASN A 64 21.12 -4.12 9.09
CA ASN A 64 21.30 -3.71 10.49
C ASN A 64 20.85 -2.28 10.76
N LEU A 65 20.66 -1.48 9.71
CA LEU A 65 20.25 -0.07 9.83
C LEU A 65 19.18 0.24 8.83
N THR A 66 18.08 0.81 9.32
CA THR A 66 17.02 1.37 8.49
C THR A 66 16.89 2.85 8.81
N ALA A 67 16.87 3.69 7.79
CA ALA A 67 16.82 5.13 7.97
C ALA A 67 15.79 5.77 7.06
N ILE A 68 15.27 6.92 7.50
CA ILE A 68 14.45 7.80 6.68
C ILE A 68 15.34 8.98 6.29
N ILE A 69 15.50 9.19 4.99
CA ILE A 69 16.32 10.27 4.46
C ILE A 69 15.40 11.30 3.82
N ASN A 70 15.48 12.55 4.30
CA ASN A 70 14.73 13.66 3.75
C ASN A 70 15.61 14.40 2.74
N LEU A 71 15.07 14.58 1.53
CA LEU A 71 15.78 15.24 0.46
C LEU A 71 14.98 16.46 -0.02
N ARG A 72 15.69 17.54 -0.31
CA ARG A 72 15.11 18.71 -0.97
C ARG A 72 15.53 18.67 -2.43
N ILE A 73 14.55 18.68 -3.33
CA ILE A 73 14.78 18.44 -4.76
C ILE A 73 14.45 19.71 -5.54
N THR A 74 15.27 20.01 -6.55
CA THR A 74 15.05 21.14 -7.45
C THR A 74 13.68 21.05 -8.10
N LYS A 75 12.96 22.15 -8.09
CA LYS A 75 11.62 22.26 -8.65
C LYS A 75 11.60 21.78 -10.11
N GLY A 76 10.61 20.94 -10.43
CA GLY A 76 10.48 20.33 -11.75
C GLY A 76 11.23 19.02 -11.93
N LYS A 77 12.03 18.60 -10.94
CA LYS A 77 12.80 17.35 -11.01
C LYS A 77 12.27 16.25 -10.08
N ILE A 78 11.21 16.51 -9.33
CA ILE A 78 10.72 15.61 -8.27
C ILE A 78 10.41 14.24 -8.81
N MET A 79 9.63 14.15 -9.89
CA MET A 79 9.19 12.86 -10.44
C MET A 79 10.36 12.04 -10.98
N ASP A 80 11.32 12.68 -11.65
CA ASP A 80 12.50 11.99 -12.18
C ASP A 80 13.35 11.42 -11.07
N VAL A 81 13.60 12.22 -10.02
CA VAL A 81 14.42 11.81 -8.88
C VAL A 81 13.73 10.70 -8.09
N GLN A 82 12.41 10.82 -7.84
CA GLN A 82 11.65 9.78 -7.15
C GLN A 82 11.73 8.46 -7.89
N SER A 83 11.51 8.46 -9.21
CA SER A 83 11.54 7.24 -10.02
C SER A 83 12.92 6.60 -9.99
N SER A 84 13.97 7.41 -10.05
CA SER A 84 15.35 6.93 -10.02
C SER A 84 15.69 6.30 -8.67
N ILE A 85 15.34 6.98 -7.57
CA ILE A 85 15.63 6.48 -6.21
C ILE A 85 14.84 5.21 -5.92
N ALA A 86 13.57 5.16 -6.33
CA ALA A 86 12.70 4.02 -6.07
C ALA A 86 13.20 2.73 -6.71
N LYS A 87 14.02 2.82 -7.75
CA LYS A 87 14.61 1.66 -8.41
C LYS A 87 15.77 1.04 -7.65
N HIS A 88 16.33 1.75 -6.67
CA HIS A 88 17.47 1.23 -5.91
C HIS A 88 17.02 0.04 -5.05
N PRO A 89 17.76 -1.10 -5.08
CA PRO A 89 17.32 -2.31 -4.38
C PRO A 89 17.20 -2.18 -2.87
N ARG A 90 17.82 -1.20 -2.25
CA ARG A 90 17.75 -0.97 -0.81
C ARG A 90 16.75 0.12 -0.41
N VAL A 91 15.99 0.65 -1.36
CA VAL A 91 14.94 1.63 -1.09
C VAL A 91 13.61 0.91 -1.03
N PHE A 92 12.95 0.94 0.13
CA PHE A 92 11.67 0.27 0.35
C PHE A 92 10.47 1.15 0.01
N ALA A 93 10.61 2.45 0.22
CA ALA A 93 9.51 3.39 -0.01
C ALA A 93 10.05 4.79 -0.29
N VAL A 94 9.33 5.51 -1.13
CA VAL A 94 9.59 6.92 -1.43
C VAL A 94 8.29 7.68 -1.23
N TYR A 95 8.35 8.77 -0.46
CA TYR A 95 7.19 9.61 -0.17
C TYR A 95 7.45 11.04 -0.63
N ASP A 96 6.43 11.63 -1.23
CA ASP A 96 6.42 13.05 -1.53
C ASP A 96 5.68 13.74 -0.38
N ILE A 97 6.38 14.63 0.32
CA ILE A 97 5.84 15.29 1.51
C ILE A 97 5.80 16.80 1.31
N THR A 98 4.95 17.46 2.08
CA THR A 98 4.87 18.93 2.08
C THR A 98 5.56 19.49 3.33
N GLY A 99 5.89 20.77 3.29
CA GLY A 99 6.53 21.46 4.41
C GLY A 99 7.98 21.80 4.15
N GLU A 100 8.79 21.77 5.20
CA GLU A 100 10.21 22.22 5.13
C GLU A 100 11.06 21.37 4.19
N TRP A 101 10.73 20.09 4.06
CA TRP A 101 11.51 19.14 3.27
C TRP A 101 10.87 18.80 1.93
N ASP A 102 9.92 19.59 1.56
CA ASP A 102 9.18 19.44 0.30
C ASP A 102 10.07 19.70 -0.94
#